data_719ab67b9eeebb96e955025a36ee7a12
#
_entry.id   719ab67b9eeebb96e955025a36ee7a12
#
_cell.length_a   1.000
_cell.length_b   1.000
_cell.length_c   1.000
_cell.angle_alpha   90.00
_cell.angle_beta   90.00
_cell.angle_gamma   90.00
#
_symmetry.space_group_name_H-M   'P 1'
#
loop_
_entity.id
_entity.type
_entity.pdbx_description
1 polymer ?
#
loop_
_entity_poly.entity_id
_entity_poly.type
_entity_poly.pdbx_seq_one_letter_code
_entity_poly.pdbx_strand_id
1 'polypeptide(L)'
;MKLSYAICFSVVTLILLISVGMTQQIRYDMPFKTTFNNLSPQAKAEVECLAENIYFESAYEPKQGQIAVAFVTLNRVNSGLFETDICGVVKQKIKNVCQFSWYCEDKPYRISTEKRLTSTPNSLYNDIRDLAVSVYINYERMIDPSNGALFYHADYVNPGWKNMKMTAVVGRHIFYNRTGKGI
;
A
#
# COMPACT_ATOMS: atom_id res chain seq x y z
N MET A 1 -2.34 -51.70 -26.44
CA MET A 1 -3.25 -50.60 -26.09
C MET A 1 -3.16 -50.17 -24.58
N LYS A 2 -2.87 -51.03 -23.62
CA LYS A 2 -2.82 -50.66 -22.19
C LYS A 2 -1.59 -49.82 -21.78
N LEU A 3 -0.47 -49.89 -22.48
CA LEU A 3 0.77 -49.19 -22.16
C LEU A 3 0.69 -47.68 -22.50
N SER A 4 -0.06 -47.30 -23.56
CA SER A 4 -0.22 -45.90 -23.98
C SER A 4 -1.04 -45.06 -22.97
N TYR A 5 -2.02 -45.66 -22.31
CA TYR A 5 -2.83 -44.96 -21.31
C TYR A 5 -2.04 -44.65 -20.01
N ALA A 6 -1.16 -45.55 -19.60
CA ALA A 6 -0.35 -45.34 -18.40
C ALA A 6 0.65 -44.20 -18.58
N ILE A 7 1.23 -44.05 -19.77
CA ILE A 7 2.15 -42.94 -20.08
C ILE A 7 1.41 -41.59 -20.14
N CYS A 8 0.22 -41.52 -20.77
CA CYS A 8 -0.60 -40.33 -20.78
C CYS A 8 -1.02 -39.87 -19.37
N PHE A 9 -1.43 -40.82 -18.51
CA PHE A 9 -1.81 -40.48 -17.13
C PHE A 9 -0.63 -39.95 -16.31
N SER A 10 0.56 -40.50 -16.45
CA SER A 10 1.75 -40.05 -15.72
C SER A 10 2.23 -38.65 -16.19
N VAL A 11 2.09 -38.32 -17.46
CA VAL A 11 2.44 -37.00 -18.02
C VAL A 11 1.45 -35.95 -17.56
N VAL A 12 0.14 -36.25 -17.59
CA VAL A 12 -0.90 -35.31 -17.13
C VAL A 12 -0.79 -35.04 -15.61
N THR A 13 -0.51 -36.06 -14.80
CA THR A 13 -0.30 -35.86 -13.35
C THR A 13 0.97 -35.06 -13.07
N LEU A 14 2.04 -35.26 -13.85
CA LEU A 14 3.27 -34.47 -13.71
C LEU A 14 3.06 -33.00 -14.08
N ILE A 15 2.30 -32.72 -15.14
CA ILE A 15 1.95 -31.35 -15.56
C ILE A 15 1.07 -30.67 -14.50
N LEU A 16 0.10 -31.39 -13.92
CA LEU A 16 -0.74 -30.87 -12.84
C LEU A 16 0.06 -30.58 -11.56
N LEU A 17 1.04 -31.39 -11.21
CA LEU A 17 1.92 -31.16 -10.06
C LEU A 17 2.86 -29.98 -10.28
N ILE A 18 3.31 -29.73 -11.51
CA ILE A 18 4.14 -28.57 -11.86
C ILE A 18 3.29 -27.27 -11.82
N SER A 19 2.03 -27.32 -12.25
CA SER A 19 1.14 -26.15 -12.25
C SER A 19 0.68 -25.73 -10.84
N VAL A 20 0.62 -26.63 -9.88
CA VAL A 20 0.28 -26.32 -8.48
C VAL A 20 1.49 -25.75 -7.70
N GLY A 21 2.74 -26.02 -8.18
CA GLY A 21 3.97 -25.51 -7.56
C GLY A 21 4.36 -24.09 -7.91
N MET A 22 3.68 -23.44 -8.87
CA MET A 22 3.97 -22.08 -9.33
C MET A 22 3.00 -21.03 -8.81
N THR A 23 2.57 -21.11 -7.57
CA THR A 23 2.21 -19.88 -6.88
C THR A 23 3.54 -19.17 -6.57
N GLN A 24 4.01 -18.36 -7.49
CA GLN A 24 5.06 -17.40 -7.19
C GLN A 24 4.56 -16.52 -6.05
N GLN A 25 4.95 -16.85 -4.81
CA GLN A 25 5.02 -15.84 -3.80
C GLN A 25 5.97 -14.78 -4.34
N ILE A 26 5.43 -13.64 -4.74
CA ILE A 26 6.22 -12.45 -5.03
C ILE A 26 6.92 -12.13 -3.70
N ARG A 27 8.13 -12.65 -3.52
CA ARG A 27 9.04 -12.20 -2.48
C ARG A 27 9.40 -10.79 -2.88
N TYR A 28 8.86 -9.83 -2.13
CA TYR A 28 9.41 -8.47 -2.13
C TYR A 28 10.81 -8.58 -1.52
N ASP A 29 11.79 -8.85 -2.35
CA ASP A 29 13.19 -8.85 -1.94
C ASP A 29 13.57 -7.39 -1.71
N MET A 30 13.50 -6.97 -0.44
CA MET A 30 13.86 -5.63 0.00
C MET A 30 15.39 -5.55 0.01
N PRO A 31 16.04 -4.97 -1.02
CA PRO A 31 17.49 -5.00 -1.15
C PRO A 31 18.21 -4.21 -0.06
N PHE A 32 17.53 -3.22 0.51
CA PHE A 32 18.05 -2.44 1.63
C PHE A 32 17.26 -2.74 2.91
N LYS A 33 18.01 -3.02 3.97
CA LYS A 33 17.45 -3.22 5.32
C LYS A 33 18.00 -2.15 6.25
N THR A 34 17.10 -1.42 6.87
CA THR A 34 17.43 -0.50 7.97
C THR A 34 16.28 -0.52 8.97
N THR A 35 16.51 0.03 10.12
CA THR A 35 15.47 0.21 11.15
C THR A 35 15.09 1.67 11.24
N PHE A 36 13.91 1.95 11.76
CA PHE A 36 13.43 3.31 11.99
C PHE A 36 14.46 4.16 12.76
N ASN A 37 15.12 3.57 13.77
CA ASN A 37 16.08 4.27 14.63
C ASN A 37 17.32 4.78 13.87
N ASN A 38 17.69 4.12 12.79
CA ASN A 38 18.87 4.46 11.98
C ASN A 38 18.59 5.54 10.91
N LEU A 39 17.34 5.98 10.77
CA LEU A 39 16.98 7.04 9.83
C LEU A 39 17.37 8.41 10.36
N SER A 40 17.62 9.36 9.44
CA SER A 40 17.77 10.77 9.79
C SER A 40 16.48 11.33 10.43
N PRO A 41 16.54 12.43 11.18
CA PRO A 41 15.35 13.04 11.77
C PRO A 41 14.27 13.37 10.74
N GLN A 42 14.66 13.87 9.56
CA GLN A 42 13.72 14.16 8.46
C GLN A 42 13.07 12.88 7.93
N ALA A 43 13.86 11.84 7.62
CA ALA A 43 13.33 10.57 7.15
C ALA A 43 12.42 9.90 8.19
N LYS A 44 12.71 10.04 9.48
CA LYS A 44 11.82 9.57 10.55
C LYS A 44 10.45 10.25 10.50
N ALA A 45 10.41 11.56 10.30
CA ALA A 45 9.14 12.30 10.20
C ALA A 45 8.32 11.83 8.98
N GLU A 46 8.95 11.66 7.83
CA GLU A 46 8.31 11.17 6.59
C GLU A 46 7.78 9.73 6.76
N VAL A 47 8.59 8.85 7.32
CA VAL A 47 8.20 7.46 7.59
C VAL A 47 7.07 7.37 8.61
N GLU A 48 7.06 8.22 9.63
CA GLU A 48 5.98 8.25 10.63
C GLU A 48 4.67 8.68 9.97
N CYS A 49 4.66 9.74 9.14
CA CYS A 49 3.49 10.13 8.36
C CYS A 49 3.00 9.00 7.45
N LEU A 50 3.91 8.27 6.78
CA LEU A 50 3.57 7.13 5.94
C LEU A 50 2.97 5.97 6.75
N ALA A 51 3.57 5.66 7.91
CA ALA A 51 3.10 4.61 8.80
C ALA A 51 1.71 4.92 9.38
N GLU A 52 1.47 6.17 9.80
CA GLU A 52 0.14 6.61 10.23
C GLU A 52 -0.89 6.42 9.11
N ASN A 53 -0.55 6.84 7.89
CA ASN A 53 -1.46 6.70 6.76
C ASN A 53 -1.78 5.24 6.46
N ILE A 54 -0.78 4.35 6.39
CA ILE A 54 -1.00 2.90 6.21
C ILE A 54 -1.87 2.35 7.34
N TYR A 55 -1.61 2.76 8.58
CA TYR A 55 -2.34 2.26 9.75
C TYR A 55 -3.81 2.63 9.70
N PHE A 56 -4.13 3.90 9.47
CA PHE A 56 -5.53 4.35 9.47
C PHE A 56 -6.31 3.89 8.25
N GLU A 57 -5.66 3.73 7.11
CA GLU A 57 -6.31 3.37 5.85
C GLU A 57 -6.38 1.85 5.62
N SER A 58 -5.40 1.10 6.10
CA SER A 58 -5.24 -0.30 5.69
C SER A 58 -4.64 -1.24 6.73
N ALA A 59 -4.72 -0.94 8.04
CA ALA A 59 -4.07 -1.75 9.08
C ALA A 59 -4.44 -3.23 9.03
N TYR A 60 -5.67 -3.55 8.63
CA TYR A 60 -6.21 -4.91 8.58
C TYR A 60 -6.24 -5.51 7.17
N GLU A 61 -5.72 -4.77 6.17
CA GLU A 61 -5.57 -5.30 4.82
C GLU A 61 -4.40 -6.30 4.74
N PRO A 62 -4.42 -7.21 3.76
CA PRO A 62 -3.24 -8.01 3.43
C PRO A 62 -2.02 -7.09 3.18
N LYS A 63 -0.81 -7.61 3.47
CA LYS A 63 0.44 -6.85 3.31
C LYS A 63 0.55 -6.11 1.97
N GLN A 64 0.08 -6.74 0.90
CA GLN A 64 0.07 -6.17 -0.44
C GLN A 64 -0.86 -4.96 -0.56
N GLY A 65 -2.00 -4.98 0.15
CA GLY A 65 -2.92 -3.83 0.23
C GLY A 65 -2.30 -2.66 1.01
N GLN A 66 -1.61 -2.95 2.11
CA GLN A 66 -0.86 -1.95 2.88
C GLN A 66 0.24 -1.29 2.03
N ILE A 67 0.99 -2.09 1.25
CA ILE A 67 2.00 -1.59 0.31
C ILE A 67 1.33 -0.73 -0.78
N ALA A 68 0.21 -1.17 -1.35
CA ALA A 68 -0.50 -0.40 -2.37
C ALA A 68 -0.95 0.98 -1.87
N VAL A 69 -1.46 1.07 -0.64
CA VAL A 69 -1.82 2.35 0.00
C VAL A 69 -0.58 3.23 0.19
N ALA A 70 0.54 2.66 0.64
CA ALA A 70 1.80 3.39 0.75
C ALA A 70 2.26 3.94 -0.61
N PHE A 71 2.15 3.12 -1.67
CA PHE A 71 2.52 3.55 -3.03
C PHE A 71 1.65 4.69 -3.54
N VAL A 72 0.35 4.73 -3.25
CA VAL A 72 -0.48 5.89 -3.64
C VAL A 72 0.05 7.18 -3.02
N THR A 73 0.49 7.16 -1.77
CA THR A 73 1.10 8.33 -1.13
C THR A 73 2.38 8.77 -1.85
N LEU A 74 3.27 7.83 -2.17
CA LEU A 74 4.53 8.10 -2.89
C LEU A 74 4.27 8.53 -4.34
N ASN A 75 3.32 7.90 -5.02
CA ASN A 75 2.90 8.29 -6.38
C ASN A 75 2.38 9.73 -6.41
N ARG A 76 1.63 10.15 -5.38
CA ARG A 76 1.17 11.55 -5.25
C ARG A 76 2.34 12.51 -5.12
N VAL A 77 3.31 12.23 -4.23
CA VAL A 77 4.55 13.02 -4.10
C VAL A 77 5.26 13.17 -5.45
N ASN A 78 5.41 12.06 -6.18
CA ASN A 78 6.15 12.03 -7.44
C ASN A 78 5.37 12.59 -8.64
N SER A 79 4.05 12.70 -8.54
CA SER A 79 3.20 13.16 -9.65
C SER A 79 3.33 14.65 -9.97
N GLY A 80 3.80 15.45 -9.01
CA GLY A 80 3.79 16.91 -9.09
C GLY A 80 2.40 17.55 -9.03
N LEU A 81 1.35 16.76 -8.72
CA LEU A 81 -0.04 17.22 -8.62
C LEU A 81 -0.51 17.42 -7.18
N PHE A 82 0.29 17.00 -6.22
CA PHE A 82 0.03 17.06 -4.79
C PHE A 82 1.20 17.75 -4.09
N GLU A 83 1.21 17.72 -2.76
CA GLU A 83 2.35 18.19 -1.97
C GLU A 83 3.63 17.41 -2.28
N THR A 84 4.77 18.04 -2.03
CA THR A 84 6.09 17.57 -2.50
C THR A 84 6.78 16.59 -1.55
N ASP A 85 6.19 16.33 -0.40
CA ASP A 85 6.68 15.39 0.60
C ASP A 85 5.55 14.53 1.17
N ILE A 86 5.90 13.44 1.82
CA ILE A 86 4.93 12.45 2.31
C ILE A 86 4.02 13.07 3.37
N CYS A 87 4.60 13.79 4.33
CA CYS A 87 3.81 14.44 5.38
C CYS A 87 2.85 15.49 4.81
N GLY A 88 3.29 16.25 3.81
CA GLY A 88 2.46 17.19 3.07
C GLY A 88 1.28 16.51 2.40
N VAL A 89 1.53 15.42 1.64
CA VAL A 89 0.47 14.64 0.99
C VAL A 89 -0.53 14.06 2.00
N VAL A 90 -0.02 13.48 3.10
CA VAL A 90 -0.88 12.86 4.13
C VAL A 90 -1.74 13.91 4.84
N LYS A 91 -1.19 15.08 5.09
CA LYS A 91 -1.87 16.18 5.83
C LYS A 91 -2.60 17.16 4.92
N GLN A 92 -2.58 16.95 3.59
CA GLN A 92 -3.14 17.86 2.61
C GLN A 92 -4.64 18.09 2.81
N LYS A 93 -5.04 19.36 2.74
CA LYS A 93 -6.44 19.79 2.75
C LYS A 93 -6.75 20.63 1.52
N ILE A 94 -7.85 20.32 0.87
CA ILE A 94 -8.38 21.13 -0.23
C ILE A 94 -9.75 21.65 0.20
N LYS A 95 -9.93 22.97 0.28
CA LYS A 95 -11.19 23.60 0.72
C LYS A 95 -11.71 23.02 2.04
N ASN A 96 -10.83 22.86 3.03
CA ASN A 96 -11.11 22.27 4.36
C ASN A 96 -11.49 20.78 4.36
N VAL A 97 -11.36 20.07 3.24
CA VAL A 97 -11.54 18.61 3.16
C VAL A 97 -10.15 17.94 3.15
N CYS A 98 -9.91 17.04 4.09
CA CYS A 98 -8.67 16.26 4.13
C CYS A 98 -8.65 15.24 2.99
N GLN A 99 -7.47 15.05 2.38
CA GLN A 99 -7.26 14.01 1.39
C GLN A 99 -7.40 12.60 2.01
N PHE A 100 -7.00 12.47 3.27
CA PHE A 100 -7.24 11.30 4.09
C PHE A 100 -8.17 11.71 5.23
N SER A 101 -9.36 11.10 5.31
CA SER A 101 -10.44 11.53 6.22
C SER A 101 -10.04 11.49 7.68
N TRP A 102 -9.27 10.47 8.08
CA TRP A 102 -8.78 10.28 9.44
C TRP A 102 -7.97 11.47 9.97
N TYR A 103 -7.30 12.21 9.09
CA TYR A 103 -6.51 13.38 9.50
C TYR A 103 -7.40 14.57 9.91
N CYS A 104 -8.64 14.65 9.43
CA CYS A 104 -9.63 15.68 9.80
C CYS A 104 -10.58 15.24 10.91
N GLU A 105 -10.48 14.03 11.42
CA GLU A 105 -11.29 13.56 12.52
C GLU A 105 -10.99 14.33 13.81
N ASP A 106 -11.98 14.44 14.69
CA ASP A 106 -11.93 15.29 15.87
C ASP A 106 -10.68 15.08 16.73
N LYS A 107 -10.07 16.18 17.14
CA LYS A 107 -8.83 16.19 17.94
C LYS A 107 -8.81 15.20 19.12
N PRO A 108 -9.89 15.01 19.92
CA PRO A 108 -9.88 14.03 21.01
C PRO A 108 -9.61 12.59 20.57
N TYR A 109 -10.19 12.16 19.44
CA TYR A 109 -9.94 10.82 18.89
C TYR A 109 -8.50 10.68 18.40
N ARG A 110 -8.01 11.66 17.62
CA ARG A 110 -6.64 11.66 17.10
C ARG A 110 -5.60 11.66 18.24
N ILE A 111 -5.74 12.54 19.23
CA ILE A 111 -4.82 12.62 20.37
C ILE A 111 -4.83 11.31 21.18
N SER A 112 -6.00 10.73 21.43
CA SER A 112 -6.10 9.47 22.17
C SER A 112 -5.48 8.30 21.38
N THR A 113 -5.63 8.29 20.07
CA THR A 113 -5.07 7.27 19.19
C THR A 113 -3.56 7.44 19.08
N GLU A 114 -3.07 8.66 18.83
CA GLU A 114 -1.65 8.98 18.76
C GLU A 114 -0.93 8.64 20.09
N LYS A 115 -1.52 9.01 21.24
CA LYS A 115 -1.02 8.63 22.55
C LYS A 115 -1.01 7.11 22.77
N ARG A 116 -2.03 6.40 22.27
CA ARG A 116 -2.10 4.95 22.34
C ARG A 116 -1.06 4.26 21.44
N LEU A 117 -0.80 4.81 20.25
CA LEU A 117 0.21 4.29 19.32
C LEU A 117 1.63 4.44 19.88
N THR A 118 1.89 5.56 20.60
CA THR A 118 3.23 5.87 21.14
C THR A 118 3.48 5.31 22.55
N SER A 119 2.43 5.06 23.33
CA SER A 119 2.57 4.69 24.76
C SER A 119 2.44 3.20 25.06
N THR A 120 1.95 2.40 24.12
CA THR A 120 1.87 0.93 24.26
C THR A 120 2.75 0.24 23.22
N PRO A 121 3.41 -0.89 23.53
CA PRO A 121 4.02 -1.74 22.54
C PRO A 121 2.88 -2.30 21.65
N ASN A 122 2.41 -1.51 20.70
CA ASN A 122 1.43 -1.94 19.72
C ASN A 122 2.21 -2.67 18.61
N SER A 123 2.21 -4.00 18.66
CA SER A 123 2.91 -4.82 17.67
C SER A 123 2.44 -4.50 16.24
N LEU A 124 1.13 -4.31 16.03
CA LEU A 124 0.57 -4.01 14.71
C LEU A 124 1.10 -2.67 14.15
N TYR A 125 1.12 -1.61 14.97
CA TYR A 125 1.66 -0.33 14.52
C TYR A 125 3.17 -0.41 14.26
N ASN A 126 3.91 -1.12 15.10
CA ASN A 126 5.35 -1.31 14.89
C ASN A 126 5.62 -2.10 13.59
N ASP A 127 4.84 -3.15 13.31
CA ASP A 127 4.95 -3.91 12.06
C ASP A 127 4.65 -3.04 10.83
N ILE A 128 3.65 -2.14 10.95
CA ILE A 128 3.31 -1.19 9.89
C ILE A 128 4.41 -0.13 9.74
N ARG A 129 5.00 0.36 10.82
CA ARG A 129 6.12 1.30 10.76
C ARG A 129 7.35 0.68 10.12
N ASP A 130 7.66 -0.57 10.43
CA ASP A 130 8.75 -1.30 9.78
C ASP A 130 8.47 -1.54 8.29
N LEU A 131 7.20 -1.76 7.93
CA LEU A 131 6.78 -1.78 6.53
C LEU A 131 6.98 -0.43 5.87
N ALA A 132 6.58 0.67 6.52
CA ALA A 132 6.76 2.03 6.01
C ALA A 132 8.24 2.36 5.79
N VAL A 133 9.13 1.99 6.72
CA VAL A 133 10.60 2.07 6.54
C VAL A 133 11.02 1.32 5.28
N SER A 134 10.58 0.07 5.16
CA SER A 134 10.96 -0.78 4.02
C SER A 134 10.50 -0.22 2.69
N VAL A 135 9.28 0.31 2.61
CA VAL A 135 8.74 0.96 1.40
C VAL A 135 9.50 2.25 1.13
N TYR A 136 9.68 3.12 2.13
CA TYR A 136 10.35 4.42 1.99
C TYR A 136 11.74 4.32 1.37
N ILE A 137 12.54 3.33 1.79
CA ILE A 137 13.92 3.18 1.30
C ILE A 137 14.05 2.38 0.00
N ASN A 138 13.02 1.63 -0.38
CA ASN A 138 13.09 0.70 -1.52
C ASN A 138 12.08 0.99 -2.64
N TYR A 139 11.18 1.97 -2.51
CA TYR A 139 10.03 2.10 -3.39
C TYR A 139 10.39 2.17 -4.88
N GLU A 140 11.52 2.82 -5.24
CA GLU A 140 11.99 2.91 -6.63
C GLU A 140 12.36 1.55 -7.24
N ARG A 141 12.60 0.53 -6.40
CA ARG A 141 12.98 -0.83 -6.80
C ARG A 141 11.87 -1.84 -6.57
N MET A 142 10.82 -1.43 -5.86
CA MET A 142 9.65 -2.28 -5.61
C MET A 142 8.69 -2.22 -6.80
N ILE A 143 7.97 -3.32 -7.01
CA ILE A 143 6.82 -3.33 -7.91
C ILE A 143 5.67 -2.63 -7.20
N ASP A 144 5.10 -1.60 -7.82
CA ASP A 144 3.93 -0.90 -7.32
C ASP A 144 2.66 -1.74 -7.48
N PRO A 145 2.04 -2.25 -6.40
CA PRO A 145 0.82 -3.04 -6.51
C PRO A 145 -0.40 -2.23 -6.96
N SER A 146 -0.35 -0.90 -6.80
CA SER A 146 -1.43 0.00 -7.22
C SER A 146 -1.37 0.37 -8.70
N ASN A 147 -0.26 0.02 -9.38
CA ASN A 147 -0.03 0.30 -10.80
C ASN A 147 -0.04 1.80 -11.14
N GLY A 148 0.64 2.61 -10.31
CA GLY A 148 0.77 4.06 -10.48
C GLY A 148 -0.48 4.83 -10.06
N ALA A 149 -1.35 4.25 -9.23
CA ALA A 149 -2.57 4.91 -8.80
C ALA A 149 -2.30 6.16 -7.96
N LEU A 150 -3.17 7.16 -8.14
CA LEU A 150 -3.22 8.37 -7.32
C LEU A 150 -4.47 8.41 -6.42
N PHE A 151 -5.45 7.53 -6.67
CA PHE A 151 -6.73 7.48 -5.97
C PHE A 151 -7.11 6.04 -5.66
N TYR A 152 -7.83 5.85 -4.57
CA TYR A 152 -8.47 4.58 -4.24
C TYR A 152 -9.71 4.78 -3.38
N HIS A 153 -10.54 3.78 -3.30
CA HIS A 153 -11.64 3.67 -2.35
C HIS A 153 -11.84 2.21 -1.95
N ALA A 154 -12.50 1.98 -0.84
CA ALA A 154 -12.88 0.63 -0.43
C ALA A 154 -13.95 0.04 -1.38
N ASP A 155 -13.94 -1.26 -1.58
CA ASP A 155 -14.81 -2.00 -2.52
C ASP A 155 -16.31 -1.79 -2.30
N TYR A 156 -16.72 -1.42 -1.09
CA TYR A 156 -18.10 -1.14 -0.70
C TYR A 156 -18.49 0.35 -0.83
N VAL A 157 -17.57 1.22 -1.27
CA VAL A 157 -17.81 2.65 -1.47
C VAL A 157 -17.99 2.94 -2.96
N ASN A 158 -18.98 3.76 -3.32
CA ASN A 158 -19.11 4.30 -4.66
C ASN A 158 -18.93 5.82 -4.61
N PRO A 159 -17.73 6.34 -4.92
CA PRO A 159 -17.45 7.78 -4.83
C PRO A 159 -18.08 8.59 -5.98
N GLY A 160 -18.72 7.97 -6.96
CA GLY A 160 -19.32 8.65 -8.12
C GLY A 160 -18.31 9.38 -9.01
N TRP A 161 -17.04 9.02 -8.96
CA TRP A 161 -15.99 9.67 -9.73
C TRP A 161 -16.19 9.49 -11.23
N LYS A 162 -15.92 10.57 -12.00
CA LYS A 162 -15.93 10.56 -13.47
C LYS A 162 -14.49 10.64 -13.99
N ASN A 163 -14.29 10.16 -15.21
CA ASN A 163 -12.99 10.20 -15.89
C ASN A 163 -11.84 9.53 -15.11
N MET A 164 -12.14 8.39 -14.52
CA MET A 164 -11.18 7.57 -13.79
C MET A 164 -10.96 6.25 -14.51
N LYS A 165 -9.71 5.82 -14.56
CA LYS A 165 -9.29 4.50 -15.03
C LYS A 165 -8.86 3.66 -13.85
N MET A 166 -9.48 2.52 -13.65
CA MET A 166 -9.05 1.52 -12.68
C MET A 166 -7.67 0.98 -13.08
N THR A 167 -6.75 0.93 -12.13
CA THR A 167 -5.37 0.46 -12.32
C THR A 167 -5.13 -0.89 -11.66
N ALA A 168 -5.73 -1.12 -10.49
CA ALA A 168 -5.59 -2.36 -9.73
C ALA A 168 -6.78 -2.59 -8.79
N VAL A 169 -6.92 -3.83 -8.34
CA VAL A 169 -7.74 -4.22 -7.18
C VAL A 169 -6.83 -5.01 -6.26
N VAL A 170 -6.63 -4.55 -5.02
CA VAL A 170 -5.75 -5.20 -4.04
C VAL A 170 -6.43 -5.18 -2.68
N GLY A 171 -6.61 -6.37 -2.08
CA GLY A 171 -7.41 -6.50 -0.87
C GLY A 171 -8.83 -5.99 -1.09
N ARG A 172 -9.30 -5.14 -0.22
CA ARG A 172 -10.61 -4.49 -0.30
C ARG A 172 -10.57 -3.08 -0.88
N HIS A 173 -9.49 -2.70 -1.58
CA HIS A 173 -9.33 -1.41 -2.23
C HIS A 173 -9.30 -1.54 -3.75
N ILE A 174 -9.96 -0.60 -4.41
CA ILE A 174 -9.96 -0.42 -5.86
C ILE A 174 -9.19 0.87 -6.16
N PHE A 175 -8.15 0.74 -6.98
CA PHE A 175 -7.17 1.78 -7.26
C PHE A 175 -7.42 2.40 -8.64
N TYR A 176 -7.16 3.72 -8.76
CA TYR A 176 -7.49 4.48 -9.96
C TYR A 176 -6.45 5.54 -10.29
N ASN A 177 -6.43 5.89 -11.57
CA ASN A 177 -5.78 7.10 -12.08
C ASN A 177 -6.77 7.89 -12.93
N ARG A 178 -6.48 9.17 -13.19
CA ARG A 178 -7.33 9.99 -14.08
C ARG A 178 -7.11 9.59 -15.54
N THR A 179 -8.19 9.61 -16.33
CA THR A 179 -8.12 9.52 -17.79
C THR A 179 -8.06 10.94 -18.35
N GLY A 180 -6.89 11.33 -18.89
CA GLY A 180 -6.71 12.62 -19.55
C GLY A 180 -5.77 13.57 -18.80
N LYS A 181 -5.09 14.43 -19.56
CA LYS A 181 -4.31 15.57 -19.05
C LYS A 181 -5.30 16.65 -18.62
N GLY A 182 -5.41 16.91 -17.33
CA GLY A 182 -6.14 18.05 -16.83
C GLY A 182 -6.50 17.91 -15.37
N ILE A 183 -5.97 18.78 -14.55
CA ILE A 183 -6.52 19.21 -13.28
C ILE A 183 -7.68 20.17 -13.60
#